data_64dccb1423a8e85f97d86d41da12b0d0
#
_entry.id   64dccb1423a8e85f97d86d41da12b0d0
#
_cell.length_a   1.000
_cell.length_b   1.000
_cell.length_c   1.000
_cell.angle_alpha   90.00
_cell.angle_beta   90.00
_cell.angle_gamma   90.00
#
_symmetry.space_group_name_H-M   'P 1'
#
loop_
_entity.id
_entity.type
_entity.pdbx_description
1 polymer ?
#
loop_
_entity_poly.entity_id
_entity_poly.type
_entity_poly.pdbx_seq_one_letter_code
_entity_poly.pdbx_strand_id
1 'polypeptide(L)'
;MSQRSPRVPSDDARRRILDATRELLLDRPFAALTVGDVMRRAGLTRTVFYRHFDSLAQMAPELLPDSEDPLLDQVLRGPAEDLITAMIAGLVALYADNGRWLRALDAAAAADPAVATELERALVGPHRLLEQLVANAPHPPANPREFALLLMATHRAYLLDTFGGGQDSPERRTNATAALTALWERLLAE
;
A
#
# COMPACT_ATOMS: atom_id res chain seq x y z
N MET A 1 44.12 11.72 -12.01
CA MET A 1 43.65 11.45 -10.65
C MET A 1 42.16 11.16 -10.70
N SER A 2 41.78 9.87 -10.67
CA SER A 2 40.40 9.44 -10.78
C SER A 2 39.76 9.50 -9.40
N GLN A 3 38.90 10.49 -9.14
CA GLN A 3 38.12 10.57 -7.91
C GLN A 3 37.12 9.41 -7.91
N ARG A 4 37.39 8.38 -7.08
CA ARG A 4 36.39 7.38 -6.73
C ARG A 4 35.29 8.10 -5.96
N SER A 5 34.11 8.24 -6.58
CA SER A 5 32.88 8.66 -5.88
C SER A 5 32.69 7.78 -4.63
N PRO A 6 32.32 8.37 -3.49
CA PRO A 6 32.09 7.60 -2.27
C PRO A 6 31.03 6.55 -2.53
N ARG A 7 31.31 5.31 -2.08
CA ARG A 7 30.40 4.17 -2.24
C ARG A 7 29.21 4.40 -1.32
N VAL A 8 28.05 4.71 -1.90
CA VAL A 8 26.79 4.86 -1.15
C VAL A 8 26.48 3.52 -0.49
N PRO A 9 26.18 3.47 0.83
CA PRO A 9 25.72 2.25 1.49
C PRO A 9 24.53 1.63 0.75
N SER A 10 24.42 0.30 0.79
CA SER A 10 23.39 -0.45 0.04
C SER A 10 21.97 0.03 0.36
N ASP A 11 21.67 0.18 1.65
CA ASP A 11 20.33 0.58 2.13
C ASP A 11 19.98 2.03 1.76
N ASP A 12 20.97 2.93 1.77
CA ASP A 12 20.76 4.31 1.31
C ASP A 12 20.49 4.37 -0.20
N ALA A 13 21.20 3.56 -1.00
CA ALA A 13 20.95 3.48 -2.43
C ALA A 13 19.54 2.96 -2.74
N ARG A 14 19.09 1.91 -2.04
CA ARG A 14 17.76 1.33 -2.19
C ARG A 14 16.67 2.36 -1.86
N ARG A 15 16.76 3.03 -0.71
CA ARG A 15 15.83 4.09 -0.31
C ARG A 15 15.76 5.20 -1.34
N ARG A 16 16.90 5.72 -1.81
CA ARG A 16 16.95 6.78 -2.85
C ARG A 16 16.29 6.37 -4.16
N ILE A 17 16.40 5.10 -4.56
CA ILE A 17 15.72 4.57 -5.74
C ILE A 17 14.20 4.59 -5.53
N LEU A 18 13.72 4.12 -4.38
CA LEU A 18 12.29 4.09 -4.05
C LEU A 18 11.70 5.51 -3.98
N ASP A 19 12.37 6.43 -3.29
CA ASP A 19 11.94 7.82 -3.16
C ASP A 19 11.86 8.51 -4.52
N ALA A 20 12.90 8.35 -5.35
CA ALA A 20 12.92 8.87 -6.71
C ALA A 20 11.78 8.32 -7.57
N THR A 21 11.43 7.04 -7.40
CA THR A 21 10.32 6.43 -8.13
C THR A 21 8.97 6.95 -7.65
N ARG A 22 8.78 7.09 -6.34
CA ARG A 22 7.57 7.71 -5.75
C ARG A 22 7.34 9.11 -6.31
N GLU A 23 8.36 9.95 -6.30
CA GLU A 23 8.27 11.31 -6.85
C GLU A 23 7.90 11.31 -8.35
N LEU A 24 8.53 10.47 -9.16
CA LEU A 24 8.26 10.39 -10.59
C LEU A 24 6.85 9.90 -10.90
N LEU A 25 6.30 9.00 -10.10
CA LEU A 25 4.94 8.47 -10.27
C LEU A 25 3.84 9.49 -9.94
N LEU A 26 4.15 10.51 -9.17
CA LEU A 26 3.20 11.62 -8.93
C LEU A 26 3.07 12.54 -10.15
N ASP A 27 4.08 12.56 -11.04
CA ASP A 27 4.15 13.46 -12.17
C ASP A 27 3.78 12.78 -13.50
N ARG A 28 3.96 11.46 -13.63
CA ARG A 28 3.75 10.73 -14.86
C ARG A 28 3.39 9.24 -14.62
N PRO A 29 2.66 8.61 -15.58
CA PRO A 29 2.25 7.22 -15.44
C PRO A 29 3.45 6.26 -15.42
N PHE A 30 3.31 5.14 -14.72
CA PHE A 30 4.33 4.10 -14.58
C PHE A 30 4.87 3.62 -15.94
N ALA A 31 4.00 3.42 -16.93
CA ALA A 31 4.39 2.97 -18.26
C ALA A 31 5.35 3.94 -18.99
N ALA A 32 5.41 5.21 -18.55
CA ALA A 32 6.33 6.21 -19.10
C ALA A 32 7.66 6.27 -18.33
N LEU A 33 7.82 5.49 -17.26
CA LEU A 33 9.05 5.46 -16.46
C LEU A 33 10.06 4.47 -17.05
N THR A 34 11.33 4.88 -17.02
CA THR A 34 12.45 3.98 -17.32
C THR A 34 13.40 3.91 -16.13
N VAL A 35 14.16 2.81 -16.04
CA VAL A 35 15.25 2.69 -15.05
C VAL A 35 16.21 3.89 -15.16
N GLY A 36 16.43 4.41 -16.37
CA GLY A 36 17.27 5.59 -16.58
C GLY A 36 16.71 6.85 -15.93
N ASP A 37 15.39 7.04 -15.95
CA ASP A 37 14.75 8.21 -15.34
C ASP A 37 14.84 8.14 -13.82
N VAL A 38 14.53 6.98 -13.24
CA VAL A 38 14.63 6.73 -11.81
C VAL A 38 16.06 6.96 -11.33
N MET A 39 17.05 6.38 -12.00
CA MET A 39 18.44 6.49 -11.58
C MET A 39 19.02 7.89 -11.75
N ARG A 40 18.60 8.63 -12.75
CA ARG A 40 18.93 10.05 -12.91
C ARG A 40 18.35 10.88 -11.79
N ARG A 41 17.10 10.64 -11.40
CA ARG A 41 16.43 11.32 -10.29
C ARG A 41 17.09 10.97 -8.95
N ALA A 42 17.43 9.69 -8.74
CA ALA A 42 18.13 9.21 -7.55
C ALA A 42 19.59 9.67 -7.45
N GLY A 43 20.17 10.23 -8.54
CA GLY A 43 21.60 10.56 -8.61
C GLY A 43 22.51 9.35 -8.54
N LEU A 44 22.08 8.23 -9.13
CA LEU A 44 22.78 6.95 -9.14
C LEU A 44 22.94 6.41 -10.56
N THR A 45 23.79 5.37 -10.74
CA THR A 45 23.98 4.73 -12.04
C THR A 45 23.03 3.54 -12.22
N ARG A 46 22.71 3.17 -13.49
CA ARG A 46 21.88 1.99 -13.79
C ARG A 46 22.41 0.69 -13.19
N THR A 47 23.73 0.55 -13.09
CA THR A 47 24.37 -0.63 -12.46
C THR A 47 23.95 -0.78 -10.99
N VAL A 48 23.71 0.33 -10.30
CA VAL A 48 23.24 0.29 -8.91
C VAL A 48 21.82 -0.22 -8.82
N PHE A 49 20.94 0.16 -9.78
CA PHE A 49 19.56 -0.36 -9.84
C PHE A 49 19.55 -1.89 -9.88
N TYR A 50 20.23 -2.48 -10.83
CA TYR A 50 20.24 -3.94 -11.05
C TYR A 50 20.96 -4.76 -9.95
N ARG A 51 21.52 -4.11 -8.94
CA ARG A 51 21.97 -4.76 -7.70
C ARG A 51 20.84 -4.94 -6.68
N HIS A 52 19.77 -4.20 -6.83
CA HIS A 52 18.66 -4.16 -5.88
C HIS A 52 17.36 -4.70 -6.45
N PHE A 53 17.14 -4.50 -7.76
CA PHE A 53 15.88 -4.81 -8.44
C PHE A 53 16.16 -5.35 -9.84
N ASP A 54 15.45 -6.38 -10.27
CA ASP A 54 15.56 -6.91 -11.63
C ASP A 54 14.75 -6.07 -12.64
N SER A 55 13.68 -5.41 -12.17
CA SER A 55 12.82 -4.57 -12.99
C SER A 55 12.11 -3.48 -12.15
N LEU A 56 11.49 -2.50 -12.81
CA LEU A 56 10.63 -1.52 -12.14
C LEU A 56 9.40 -2.19 -11.51
N ALA A 57 8.84 -3.22 -12.17
CA ALA A 57 7.69 -3.95 -11.64
C ALA A 57 8.01 -4.68 -10.34
N GLN A 58 9.17 -5.36 -10.28
CA GLN A 58 9.62 -6.05 -9.06
C GLN A 58 9.78 -5.12 -7.85
N MET A 59 10.06 -3.84 -8.10
CA MET A 59 10.17 -2.83 -7.05
C MET A 59 8.81 -2.39 -6.50
N ALA A 60 7.71 -2.61 -7.23
CA ALA A 60 6.40 -2.07 -6.90
C ALA A 60 5.91 -2.39 -5.47
N PRO A 61 6.11 -3.61 -4.90
CA PRO A 61 5.74 -3.90 -3.52
C PRO A 61 6.42 -3.00 -2.49
N GLU A 62 7.66 -2.62 -2.74
CA GLU A 62 8.43 -1.77 -1.82
C GLU A 62 8.09 -0.29 -1.94
N LEU A 63 7.30 0.02 -2.93
CA LEU A 63 6.68 1.33 -3.04
C LEU A 63 5.44 1.43 -2.14
N LEU A 64 4.83 0.35 -1.69
CA LEU A 64 3.77 0.41 -0.71
C LEU A 64 4.29 1.11 0.56
N PRO A 65 3.48 1.94 1.21
CA PRO A 65 3.84 2.52 2.49
C PRO A 65 4.12 1.39 3.49
N ASP A 66 5.18 1.55 4.27
CA ASP A 66 5.48 0.62 5.35
C ASP A 66 4.29 0.60 6.32
N SER A 67 3.61 -0.52 6.37
CA SER A 67 2.56 -0.78 7.36
C SER A 67 3.16 -1.36 8.66
N GLU A 68 4.39 -0.95 9.01
CA GLU A 68 4.94 -1.19 10.33
C GLU A 68 4.21 -0.30 11.35
N ASP A 69 2.92 -0.60 11.52
CA ASP A 69 2.18 -0.04 12.64
C ASP A 69 2.39 -0.98 13.84
N PRO A 70 3.15 -0.53 14.86
CA PRO A 70 3.29 -1.28 16.12
C PRO A 70 1.94 -1.60 16.78
N LEU A 71 0.91 -0.83 16.43
CA LEU A 71 -0.49 -1.09 16.79
C LEU A 71 -1.00 -2.41 16.20
N LEU A 72 -0.59 -2.82 15.00
CA LEU A 72 -1.06 -4.06 14.40
C LEU A 72 -0.67 -5.28 15.26
N ASP A 73 0.55 -5.32 15.76
CA ASP A 73 1.04 -6.38 16.66
C ASP A 73 0.34 -6.36 18.04
N GLN A 74 0.03 -5.17 18.55
CA GLN A 74 -0.69 -5.00 19.83
C GLN A 74 -2.17 -5.33 19.68
N VAL A 75 -2.75 -4.99 18.55
CA VAL A 75 -4.16 -5.18 18.19
C VAL A 75 -4.45 -6.65 17.88
N LEU A 76 -3.54 -7.39 17.23
CA LEU A 76 -3.66 -8.84 17.02
C LEU A 76 -3.77 -9.66 18.32
N ARG A 77 -3.47 -9.05 19.47
CA ARG A 77 -3.56 -9.68 20.81
C ARG A 77 -4.77 -9.23 21.62
N GLY A 78 -5.54 -8.25 21.11
CA GLY A 78 -6.71 -7.68 21.76
C GLY A 78 -8.04 -8.34 21.34
N PRO A 79 -9.19 -7.87 21.89
CA PRO A 79 -10.51 -8.27 21.44
C PRO A 79 -10.73 -7.96 19.96
N ALA A 80 -11.49 -8.79 19.25
CA ALA A 80 -11.70 -8.64 17.80
C ALA A 80 -12.32 -7.27 17.41
N GLU A 81 -13.15 -6.69 18.27
CA GLU A 81 -13.75 -5.37 18.04
C GLU A 81 -12.72 -4.24 18.07
N ASP A 82 -11.76 -4.28 18.99
CA ASP A 82 -10.65 -3.32 19.07
C ASP A 82 -9.73 -3.46 17.84
N LEU A 83 -9.55 -4.71 17.37
CA LEU A 83 -8.78 -5.03 16.19
C LEU A 83 -9.36 -4.37 14.92
N ILE A 84 -10.65 -4.51 14.70
CA ILE A 84 -11.34 -3.94 13.53
C ILE A 84 -11.28 -2.42 13.56
N THR A 85 -11.56 -1.82 14.72
CA THR A 85 -11.50 -0.36 14.88
C THR A 85 -10.10 0.19 14.61
N ALA A 86 -9.06 -0.45 15.15
CA ALA A 86 -7.68 -0.03 14.93
C ALA A 86 -7.25 -0.27 13.46
N MET A 87 -7.64 -1.39 12.85
CA MET A 87 -7.39 -1.68 11.44
C MET A 87 -8.03 -0.62 10.53
N ILE A 88 -9.28 -0.25 10.79
CA ILE A 88 -9.98 0.80 10.02
C ILE A 88 -9.27 2.15 10.18
N ALA A 89 -8.94 2.53 11.41
CA ALA A 89 -8.25 3.79 11.68
C ALA A 89 -6.87 3.85 11.00
N GLY A 90 -6.08 2.77 11.09
CA GLY A 90 -4.80 2.64 10.40
C GLY A 90 -4.94 2.69 8.89
N LEU A 91 -5.94 2.02 8.32
CA LEU A 91 -6.20 2.02 6.89
C LEU A 91 -6.61 3.42 6.39
N VAL A 92 -7.49 4.12 7.11
CA VAL A 92 -7.88 5.50 6.80
C VAL A 92 -6.66 6.43 6.86
N ALA A 93 -5.83 6.33 7.90
CA ALA A 93 -4.61 7.13 8.02
C ALA A 93 -3.65 6.85 6.85
N LEU A 94 -3.42 5.58 6.51
CA LEU A 94 -2.58 5.18 5.38
C LEU A 94 -2.99 5.87 4.07
N TYR A 95 -4.29 5.84 3.75
CA TYR A 95 -4.80 6.45 2.53
C TYR A 95 -4.86 7.98 2.61
N ALA A 96 -5.15 8.56 3.76
CA ALA A 96 -5.15 10.00 3.95
C ALA A 96 -3.73 10.60 3.77
N ASP A 97 -2.71 9.92 4.30
CA ASP A 97 -1.32 10.37 4.21
C ASP A 97 -0.68 10.09 2.85
N ASN A 98 -1.13 9.03 2.14
CA ASN A 98 -0.48 8.53 0.93
C ASN A 98 -1.42 8.45 -0.29
N GLY A 99 -2.60 9.05 -0.26
CA GLY A 99 -3.68 8.82 -1.24
C GLY A 99 -3.27 9.07 -2.70
N ARG A 100 -2.60 10.19 -2.99
CA ARG A 100 -2.08 10.48 -4.35
C ARG A 100 -1.12 9.41 -4.85
N TRP A 101 -0.27 8.99 -3.97
CA TRP A 101 0.74 7.97 -4.22
C TRP A 101 0.08 6.58 -4.46
N LEU A 102 -0.84 6.17 -3.58
CA LEU A 102 -1.58 4.90 -3.72
C LEU A 102 -2.43 4.87 -4.99
N ARG A 103 -3.02 6.01 -5.38
CA ARG A 103 -3.72 6.13 -6.67
C ARG A 103 -2.78 5.94 -7.86
N ALA A 104 -1.57 6.52 -7.82
CA ALA A 104 -0.59 6.35 -8.89
C ALA A 104 -0.13 4.89 -9.02
N LEU A 105 0.03 4.20 -7.89
CA LEU A 105 0.38 2.78 -7.85
C LEU A 105 -0.76 1.88 -8.33
N ASP A 106 -1.99 2.20 -7.98
CA ASP A 106 -3.20 1.54 -8.48
C ASP A 106 -3.33 1.66 -10.01
N ALA A 107 -3.12 2.86 -10.54
CA ALA A 107 -3.09 3.09 -11.97
C ALA A 107 -1.94 2.35 -12.66
N ALA A 108 -0.78 2.21 -12.01
CA ALA A 108 0.35 1.44 -12.51
C ALA A 108 -0.01 -0.04 -12.64
N ALA A 109 -0.65 -0.62 -11.62
CA ALA A 109 -1.12 -2.00 -11.64
C ALA A 109 -2.19 -2.26 -12.72
N ALA A 110 -3.09 -1.30 -12.94
CA ALA A 110 -4.09 -1.39 -14.00
C ALA A 110 -3.48 -1.35 -15.42
N ALA A 111 -2.33 -0.67 -15.58
CA ALA A 111 -1.66 -0.51 -16.87
C ALA A 111 -0.60 -1.59 -17.16
N ASP A 112 -0.03 -2.23 -16.15
CA ASP A 112 1.07 -3.20 -16.29
C ASP A 112 0.78 -4.47 -15.48
N PRO A 113 0.51 -5.61 -16.14
CA PRO A 113 0.24 -6.88 -15.47
C PRO A 113 1.40 -7.38 -14.59
N ALA A 114 2.65 -7.01 -14.89
CA ALA A 114 3.78 -7.39 -14.05
C ALA A 114 3.75 -6.64 -12.71
N VAL A 115 3.38 -5.35 -12.72
CA VAL A 115 3.15 -4.58 -11.50
C VAL A 115 2.00 -5.14 -10.69
N ALA A 116 0.87 -5.46 -11.35
CA ALA A 116 -0.28 -6.08 -10.69
C ALA A 116 0.12 -7.38 -9.98
N THR A 117 0.83 -8.27 -10.66
CA THR A 117 1.29 -9.55 -10.12
C THR A 117 2.18 -9.37 -8.88
N GLU A 118 3.11 -8.43 -8.91
CA GLU A 118 4.00 -8.18 -7.77
C GLU A 118 3.24 -7.59 -6.56
N LEU A 119 2.29 -6.68 -6.80
CA LEU A 119 1.45 -6.14 -5.73
C LEU A 119 0.50 -7.19 -5.15
N GLU A 120 -0.10 -8.05 -5.98
CA GLU A 120 -0.92 -9.16 -5.50
C GLU A 120 -0.14 -10.10 -4.59
N ARG A 121 1.12 -10.41 -4.93
CA ARG A 121 2.00 -11.22 -4.06
C ARG A 121 2.24 -10.57 -2.72
N ALA A 122 2.48 -9.26 -2.69
CA ALA A 122 2.69 -8.52 -1.44
C ALA A 122 1.44 -8.49 -0.56
N LEU A 123 0.26 -8.50 -1.16
CA LEU A 123 -1.02 -8.44 -0.46
C LEU A 123 -1.55 -9.80 0.02
N VAL A 124 -0.86 -10.92 -0.27
CA VAL A 124 -1.28 -12.26 0.18
C VAL A 124 -1.41 -12.35 1.71
N GLY A 125 -0.46 -11.78 2.45
CA GLY A 125 -0.49 -11.76 3.92
C GLY A 125 -1.70 -10.99 4.48
N PRO A 126 -1.88 -9.71 4.13
CA PRO A 126 -3.07 -8.93 4.48
C PRO A 126 -4.39 -9.60 4.09
N HIS A 127 -4.48 -10.20 2.89
CA HIS A 127 -5.68 -10.93 2.46
C HIS A 127 -6.01 -12.11 3.38
N ARG A 128 -5.01 -12.93 3.73
CA ARG A 128 -5.20 -14.07 4.65
C ARG A 128 -5.63 -13.63 6.03
N LEU A 129 -5.05 -12.55 6.55
CA LEU A 129 -5.44 -12.01 7.85
C LEU A 129 -6.91 -11.59 7.84
N LEU A 130 -7.34 -10.87 6.81
CA LEU A 130 -8.73 -10.44 6.67
C LEU A 130 -9.68 -11.63 6.52
N GLU A 131 -9.30 -12.65 5.73
CA GLU A 131 -10.06 -13.90 5.59
C GLU A 131 -10.25 -14.60 6.96
N GLN A 132 -9.20 -14.65 7.78
CA GLN A 132 -9.27 -15.22 9.12
C GLN A 132 -10.19 -14.41 10.05
N LEU A 133 -10.13 -13.08 10.00
CA LEU A 133 -11.03 -12.22 10.78
C LEU A 133 -12.49 -12.45 10.41
N VAL A 134 -12.77 -12.52 9.12
CA VAL A 134 -14.12 -12.79 8.60
C VAL A 134 -14.60 -14.21 8.97
N ALA A 135 -13.72 -15.21 8.86
CA ALA A 135 -14.04 -16.59 9.19
C ALA A 135 -14.31 -16.82 10.69
N ASN A 136 -13.69 -16.00 11.56
CA ASN A 136 -13.87 -16.06 13.01
C ASN A 136 -14.96 -15.10 13.53
N ALA A 137 -15.68 -14.41 12.66
CA ALA A 137 -16.82 -13.57 13.05
C ALA A 137 -17.92 -14.42 13.72
N PRO A 138 -18.77 -13.84 14.59
CA PRO A 138 -19.89 -14.57 15.23
C PRO A 138 -20.81 -15.24 14.22
N HIS A 139 -21.04 -14.60 13.07
CA HIS A 139 -21.86 -15.10 11.96
C HIS A 139 -21.05 -15.08 10.65
N PRO A 140 -20.13 -16.02 10.44
CA PRO A 140 -19.26 -15.99 9.27
C PRO A 140 -20.06 -16.24 7.98
N PRO A 141 -19.74 -15.53 6.89
CA PRO A 141 -20.36 -15.80 5.59
C PRO A 141 -19.98 -17.18 5.09
N ALA A 142 -20.81 -17.74 4.20
CA ALA A 142 -20.60 -19.08 3.61
C ALA A 142 -19.25 -19.21 2.89
N ASN A 143 -18.71 -18.11 2.36
CA ASN A 143 -17.40 -18.07 1.74
C ASN A 143 -16.57 -16.88 2.29
N PRO A 144 -15.85 -17.08 3.41
CA PRO A 144 -15.06 -16.01 4.04
C PRO A 144 -14.01 -15.39 3.13
N ARG A 145 -13.40 -16.18 2.25
CA ARG A 145 -12.38 -15.71 1.30
C ARG A 145 -12.95 -14.70 0.29
N GLU A 146 -14.04 -15.05 -0.38
CA GLU A 146 -14.69 -14.16 -1.35
C GLU A 146 -15.19 -12.88 -0.67
N PHE A 147 -15.70 -13.03 0.55
CA PHE A 147 -16.15 -11.90 1.33
C PHE A 147 -15.01 -10.97 1.72
N ALA A 148 -13.87 -11.50 2.14
CA ALA A 148 -12.67 -10.73 2.42
C ALA A 148 -12.16 -9.99 1.18
N LEU A 149 -12.15 -10.63 0.01
CA LEU A 149 -11.80 -9.98 -1.27
C LEU A 149 -12.74 -8.83 -1.61
N LEU A 150 -14.06 -9.01 -1.40
CA LEU A 150 -15.06 -7.96 -1.61
C LEU A 150 -14.83 -6.77 -0.67
N LEU A 151 -14.58 -7.03 0.62
CA LEU A 151 -14.26 -5.99 1.59
C LEU A 151 -13.03 -5.20 1.19
N MET A 152 -11.95 -5.88 0.83
CA MET A 152 -10.72 -5.20 0.40
C MET A 152 -10.93 -4.35 -0.84
N ALA A 153 -11.61 -4.87 -1.84
CA ALA A 153 -11.93 -4.13 -3.06
C ALA A 153 -12.76 -2.87 -2.73
N THR A 154 -13.75 -3.01 -1.86
CA THR A 154 -14.62 -1.91 -1.42
C THR A 154 -13.85 -0.84 -0.65
N HIS A 155 -13.05 -1.26 0.34
CA HIS A 155 -12.21 -0.33 1.12
C HIS A 155 -11.24 0.42 0.21
N ARG A 156 -10.52 -0.29 -0.67
CA ARG A 156 -9.58 0.31 -1.62
C ARG A 156 -10.27 1.33 -2.52
N ALA A 157 -11.38 0.96 -3.16
CA ALA A 157 -12.10 1.84 -4.07
C ALA A 157 -12.59 3.10 -3.35
N TYR A 158 -13.24 2.94 -2.19
CA TYR A 158 -13.76 4.04 -1.38
C TYR A 158 -12.66 4.99 -0.90
N LEU A 159 -11.56 4.45 -0.37
CA LEU A 159 -10.47 5.25 0.18
C LEU A 159 -9.65 5.94 -0.93
N LEU A 160 -9.47 5.30 -2.08
CA LEU A 160 -8.88 5.96 -3.24
C LEU A 160 -9.76 7.08 -3.78
N ASP A 161 -11.08 6.92 -3.78
CA ASP A 161 -12.00 7.99 -4.18
C ASP A 161 -11.94 9.15 -3.20
N THR A 162 -11.89 8.86 -1.91
CA THR A 162 -11.88 9.86 -0.84
C THR A 162 -10.58 10.65 -0.75
N PHE A 163 -9.42 9.98 -0.84
CA PHE A 163 -8.11 10.56 -0.55
C PHE A 163 -7.14 10.61 -1.75
N GLY A 164 -7.42 9.85 -2.80
CA GLY A 164 -6.51 9.73 -3.95
C GLY A 164 -6.30 11.02 -4.76
N GLY A 165 -7.12 12.04 -4.54
CA GLY A 165 -6.91 13.40 -5.07
C GLY A 165 -5.93 14.25 -4.24
N GLY A 166 -5.42 13.73 -3.13
CA GLY A 166 -4.55 14.45 -2.19
C GLY A 166 -5.29 15.46 -1.30
N GLN A 167 -6.61 15.34 -1.22
CA GLN A 167 -7.43 16.16 -0.33
C GLN A 167 -7.62 15.42 0.98
N ASP A 168 -7.02 15.93 2.03
CA ASP A 168 -7.17 15.41 3.39
C ASP A 168 -7.72 16.49 4.32
N SER A 169 -8.56 16.07 5.28
CA SER A 169 -9.03 16.89 6.38
C SER A 169 -9.47 16.00 7.56
N PRO A 170 -9.44 16.52 8.80
CA PRO A 170 -9.93 15.79 9.97
C PRO A 170 -11.36 15.27 9.79
N GLU A 171 -12.23 16.07 9.15
CA GLU A 171 -13.61 15.70 8.86
C GLU A 171 -13.70 14.52 7.89
N ARG A 172 -12.91 14.52 6.80
CA ARG A 172 -12.85 13.40 5.85
C ARG A 172 -12.38 12.12 6.52
N ARG A 173 -11.34 12.19 7.36
CA ARG A 173 -10.85 11.04 8.13
C ARG A 173 -11.93 10.50 9.07
N THR A 174 -12.61 11.37 9.81
CA THR A 174 -13.70 10.99 10.71
C THR A 174 -14.83 10.31 9.96
N ASN A 175 -15.29 10.91 8.85
CA ASN A 175 -16.37 10.36 8.05
C ASN A 175 -16.01 9.02 7.42
N ALA A 176 -14.79 8.87 6.90
CA ALA A 176 -14.32 7.61 6.34
C ALA A 176 -14.23 6.51 7.39
N THR A 177 -13.68 6.82 8.57
CA THR A 177 -13.63 5.88 9.70
C THR A 177 -15.03 5.44 10.11
N ALA A 178 -15.95 6.39 10.31
CA ALA A 178 -17.31 6.08 10.71
C ALA A 178 -18.07 5.23 9.66
N ALA A 179 -17.90 5.52 8.38
CA ALA A 179 -18.54 4.76 7.30
C ALA A 179 -18.03 3.31 7.24
N LEU A 180 -16.73 3.11 7.34
CA LEU A 180 -16.13 1.76 7.34
C LEU A 180 -16.48 0.99 8.63
N THR A 181 -16.45 1.64 9.79
CA THR A 181 -16.86 1.02 11.06
C THR A 181 -18.32 0.57 10.99
N ALA A 182 -19.24 1.43 10.52
CA ALA A 182 -20.64 1.06 10.38
C ALA A 182 -20.86 -0.10 9.39
N LEU A 183 -20.04 -0.20 8.33
CA LEU A 183 -20.06 -1.36 7.44
C LEU A 183 -19.69 -2.65 8.19
N TRP A 184 -18.61 -2.63 8.96
CA TRP A 184 -18.14 -3.78 9.73
C TRP A 184 -19.12 -4.19 10.85
N GLU A 185 -19.67 -3.23 11.60
CA GLU A 185 -20.67 -3.48 12.64
C GLU A 185 -21.89 -4.22 12.07
N ARG A 186 -22.39 -3.78 10.90
CA ARG A 186 -23.51 -4.47 10.25
C ARG A 186 -23.19 -5.86 9.73
N LEU A 187 -21.95 -6.11 9.36
CA LEU A 187 -21.51 -7.41 8.86
C LEU A 187 -21.23 -8.41 9.98
N LEU A 188 -20.93 -7.90 11.19
CA LEU A 188 -20.60 -8.73 12.36
C LEU A 188 -21.79 -8.87 13.33
N ALA A 189 -22.84 -8.03 13.20
CA ALA A 189 -23.97 -7.91 14.11
C ALA A 189 -25.18 -8.75 13.69
N GLU A 190 -25.05 -9.99 13.32
CA GLU A 190 -26.16 -10.98 13.12
C GLU A 190 -25.68 -12.15 12.25
#